data_ac563b073eaf45a2891fc449c3afbf53
#
_entry.id   ac563b073eaf45a2891fc449c3afbf53
#
_cell.length_a   1.000
_cell.length_b   1.000
_cell.length_c   1.000
_cell.angle_alpha   90.00
_cell.angle_beta   90.00
_cell.angle_gamma   90.00
#
_symmetry.space_group_name_H-M   'P 1'
#
loop_
_entity.id
_entity.type
_entity.pdbx_description
1 polymer ?
#
loop_
_entity_poly.entity_id
_entity_poly.type
_entity_poly.pdbx_seq_one_letter_code
_entity_poly.pdbx_strand_id
1 'polypeptide(L)'
;MARDYYGILGVAKNATDQEIKRAYRKLARELHPDVNPSEDAQHRFGEVTTAYEVLSDPQKRKVVDLGGDPMDGGARGGGGDPFSGFGGLGDIMDAFFGAAGGGGGRGRGPRSRVQPGSDALIRLGLTLEECATGVDREITVDTAIVCDLCRGAGAAEGTGTKTCDTCGGAGEVQSVQRSFLGQVVTARPCPVCRGFGEVIPDPCRQCGGDGRVRARRNVTAKIPPGVGDGMRIRLSGQGEVGPGGGPAGDLYVEIDEAPHEVFVRQGNDLHCNFRIPMTTAALGATVPIETLIDGDYELDIEPGTQPATELVLTAKGMPRLRSSGRVDGRGDLHVHIDVVVPTKLDDAQRDLLVELAQQRGEDVPSLSSNGSKPGGLFSKLRTKNHR
;
A
#
# COMPACT_ATOMS: atom_id res chain seq x y z
N MET A 1 -13.71 3.70 -45.46
CA MET A 1 -14.34 2.37 -45.29
C MET A 1 -14.50 2.15 -43.81
N ALA A 2 -15.71 1.81 -43.33
CA ALA A 2 -15.95 1.54 -41.91
C ALA A 2 -15.08 0.36 -41.48
N ARG A 3 -14.41 0.47 -40.31
CA ARG A 3 -13.58 -0.59 -39.74
C ARG A 3 -14.45 -1.76 -39.31
N ASP A 4 -14.02 -3.00 -39.59
CA ASP A 4 -14.75 -4.20 -39.17
C ASP A 4 -14.35 -4.58 -37.74
N TYR A 5 -14.95 -3.90 -36.75
CA TYR A 5 -14.69 -4.13 -35.34
C TYR A 5 -15.06 -5.55 -34.86
N TYR A 6 -16.08 -6.18 -35.45
CA TYR A 6 -16.45 -7.56 -35.16
C TYR A 6 -15.43 -8.56 -35.69
N GLY A 7 -14.92 -8.30 -36.93
CA GLY A 7 -13.87 -9.11 -37.52
C GLY A 7 -12.53 -9.02 -36.80
N ILE A 8 -12.18 -7.83 -36.26
CA ILE A 8 -10.97 -7.63 -35.44
C ILE A 8 -11.02 -8.50 -34.17
N LEU A 9 -12.16 -8.61 -33.49
CA LEU A 9 -12.34 -9.48 -32.33
C LEU A 9 -12.61 -10.95 -32.68
N GLY A 10 -12.86 -11.26 -33.95
CA GLY A 10 -13.18 -12.61 -34.42
C GLY A 10 -14.54 -13.09 -33.91
N VAL A 11 -15.52 -12.20 -33.74
CA VAL A 11 -16.87 -12.52 -33.27
C VAL A 11 -17.93 -12.19 -34.35
N ALA A 12 -19.09 -12.83 -34.25
CA ALA A 12 -20.19 -12.55 -35.16
C ALA A 12 -20.86 -11.20 -34.83
N LYS A 13 -21.49 -10.53 -35.82
CA LYS A 13 -22.17 -9.24 -35.61
C LYS A 13 -23.29 -9.28 -34.58
N ASN A 14 -23.89 -10.46 -34.36
CA ASN A 14 -24.91 -10.69 -33.35
C ASN A 14 -24.35 -11.19 -32.00
N ALA A 15 -23.02 -11.13 -31.78
CA ALA A 15 -22.39 -11.59 -30.57
C ALA A 15 -22.93 -10.83 -29.34
N THR A 16 -23.09 -11.54 -28.23
CA THR A 16 -23.48 -10.99 -26.93
C THR A 16 -22.31 -10.24 -26.31
N ASP A 17 -22.60 -9.34 -25.36
CA ASP A 17 -21.56 -8.59 -24.61
C ASP A 17 -20.60 -9.53 -23.88
N GLN A 18 -21.09 -10.70 -23.43
CA GLN A 18 -20.24 -11.72 -22.80
C GLN A 18 -19.27 -12.38 -23.79
N GLU A 19 -19.71 -12.64 -25.02
CA GLU A 19 -18.87 -13.20 -26.07
C GLU A 19 -17.82 -12.20 -26.53
N ILE A 20 -18.18 -10.94 -26.71
CA ILE A 20 -17.26 -9.83 -27.03
C ILE A 20 -16.18 -9.73 -25.94
N LYS A 21 -16.57 -9.70 -24.66
CA LYS A 21 -15.65 -9.65 -23.53
C LYS A 21 -14.74 -10.87 -23.44
N ARG A 22 -15.26 -12.05 -23.76
CA ARG A 22 -14.47 -13.30 -23.76
C ARG A 22 -13.44 -13.33 -24.88
N ALA A 23 -13.82 -12.89 -26.09
CA ALA A 23 -12.92 -12.78 -27.23
C ALA A 23 -11.79 -11.78 -26.97
N TYR A 24 -12.13 -10.60 -26.46
CA TYR A 24 -11.14 -9.60 -26.04
C TYR A 24 -10.12 -10.15 -25.04
N ARG A 25 -10.58 -10.78 -23.96
CA ARG A 25 -9.68 -11.35 -22.95
C ARG A 25 -8.73 -12.41 -23.49
N LYS A 26 -9.18 -13.18 -24.47
CA LYS A 26 -8.35 -14.18 -25.13
C LYS A 26 -7.25 -13.51 -25.95
N LEU A 27 -7.62 -12.61 -26.86
CA LEU A 27 -6.69 -11.89 -27.73
C LEU A 27 -5.72 -10.99 -26.93
N ALA A 28 -6.21 -10.33 -25.87
CA ALA A 28 -5.39 -9.49 -25.02
C ALA A 28 -4.28 -10.27 -24.28
N ARG A 29 -4.51 -11.53 -23.91
CA ARG A 29 -3.47 -12.40 -23.34
C ARG A 29 -2.46 -12.88 -24.38
N GLU A 30 -2.93 -13.20 -25.60
CA GLU A 30 -2.07 -13.68 -26.69
C GLU A 30 -1.17 -12.57 -27.26
N LEU A 31 -1.67 -11.32 -27.25
CA LEU A 31 -0.99 -10.15 -27.83
C LEU A 31 -0.34 -9.24 -26.77
N HIS A 32 -0.35 -9.65 -25.48
CA HIS A 32 0.22 -8.83 -24.42
C HIS A 32 1.72 -8.58 -24.65
N PRO A 33 2.24 -7.35 -24.45
CA PRO A 33 3.66 -7.03 -24.68
C PRO A 33 4.63 -7.93 -23.92
N ASP A 34 4.24 -8.38 -22.72
CA ASP A 34 5.07 -9.28 -21.89
C ASP A 34 5.13 -10.71 -22.46
N VAL A 35 4.16 -11.11 -23.28
CA VAL A 35 4.08 -12.45 -23.87
C VAL A 35 4.56 -12.44 -25.31
N ASN A 36 4.29 -11.36 -26.03
CA ASN A 36 4.64 -11.19 -27.45
C ASN A 36 5.18 -9.77 -27.71
N PRO A 37 6.51 -9.56 -27.63
CA PRO A 37 7.12 -8.24 -27.75
C PRO A 37 7.27 -7.74 -29.20
N SER A 38 6.71 -8.42 -30.20
CA SER A 38 6.82 -8.01 -31.62
C SER A 38 6.01 -6.73 -31.91
N GLU A 39 6.49 -5.87 -32.80
CA GLU A 39 5.79 -4.65 -33.21
C GLU A 39 4.40 -4.95 -33.81
N ASP A 40 4.30 -6.05 -34.59
CA ASP A 40 3.02 -6.50 -35.15
C ASP A 40 2.01 -6.88 -34.06
N ALA A 41 2.46 -7.51 -32.97
CA ALA A 41 1.59 -7.86 -31.86
C ALA A 41 1.09 -6.61 -31.10
N GLN A 42 1.96 -5.61 -30.94
CA GLN A 42 1.59 -4.34 -30.29
C GLN A 42 0.56 -3.58 -31.14
N HIS A 43 0.74 -3.52 -32.46
CA HIS A 43 -0.23 -2.89 -33.36
C HIS A 43 -1.59 -3.61 -33.29
N ARG A 44 -1.60 -4.93 -33.38
CA ARG A 44 -2.82 -5.75 -33.27
C ARG A 44 -3.46 -5.65 -31.91
N PHE A 45 -2.70 -5.53 -30.83
CA PHE A 45 -3.22 -5.28 -29.49
C PHE A 45 -3.99 -3.95 -29.42
N GLY A 46 -3.44 -2.89 -30.03
CA GLY A 46 -4.14 -1.59 -30.15
C GLY A 46 -5.46 -1.70 -30.92
N GLU A 47 -5.48 -2.42 -32.02
CA GLU A 47 -6.69 -2.64 -32.84
C GLU A 47 -7.77 -3.43 -32.04
N VAL A 48 -7.37 -4.49 -31.35
CA VAL A 48 -8.24 -5.33 -30.51
C VAL A 48 -8.83 -4.53 -29.33
N THR A 49 -8.02 -3.66 -28.72
CA THR A 49 -8.47 -2.79 -27.63
C THR A 49 -9.48 -1.77 -28.13
N THR A 50 -9.21 -1.11 -29.24
CA THR A 50 -10.12 -0.16 -29.87
C THR A 50 -11.44 -0.82 -30.26
N ALA A 51 -11.38 -2.03 -30.84
CA ALA A 51 -12.58 -2.78 -31.21
C ALA A 51 -13.44 -3.16 -30.00
N TYR A 52 -12.82 -3.54 -28.89
CA TYR A 52 -13.54 -3.82 -27.66
C TYR A 52 -14.19 -2.57 -27.05
N GLU A 53 -13.50 -1.44 -27.03
CA GLU A 53 -14.05 -0.17 -26.52
C GLU A 53 -15.28 0.29 -27.33
N VAL A 54 -15.23 0.13 -28.64
CA VAL A 54 -16.36 0.49 -29.51
C VAL A 54 -17.53 -0.45 -29.31
N LEU A 55 -17.30 -1.77 -29.24
CA LEU A 55 -18.38 -2.76 -29.16
C LEU A 55 -18.92 -2.99 -27.73
N SER A 56 -18.18 -2.59 -26.71
CA SER A 56 -18.63 -2.67 -25.30
C SER A 56 -19.57 -1.52 -24.92
N ASP A 57 -19.56 -0.42 -25.66
CA ASP A 57 -20.45 0.72 -25.46
C ASP A 57 -21.72 0.53 -26.32
N PRO A 58 -22.92 0.43 -25.70
CA PRO A 58 -24.16 0.21 -26.43
C PRO A 58 -24.49 1.32 -27.47
N GLN A 59 -24.03 2.56 -27.25
CA GLN A 59 -24.26 3.66 -28.18
C GLN A 59 -23.31 3.59 -29.37
N LYS A 60 -22.03 3.36 -29.15
CA LYS A 60 -21.02 3.19 -30.20
C LYS A 60 -21.31 1.96 -31.05
N ARG A 61 -21.71 0.85 -30.39
CA ARG A 61 -22.11 -0.38 -31.08
C ARG A 61 -23.27 -0.18 -32.05
N LYS A 62 -24.31 0.58 -31.64
CA LYS A 62 -25.42 0.93 -32.53
C LYS A 62 -24.97 1.70 -33.76
N VAL A 63 -23.98 2.59 -33.66
CA VAL A 63 -23.43 3.31 -34.79
C VAL A 63 -22.72 2.35 -35.77
N VAL A 64 -21.96 1.39 -35.22
CA VAL A 64 -21.31 0.35 -36.02
C VAL A 64 -22.33 -0.57 -36.70
N ASP A 65 -23.40 -0.96 -35.99
CA ASP A 65 -24.48 -1.79 -36.53
C ASP A 65 -25.27 -1.10 -37.65
N LEU A 66 -25.34 0.24 -37.61
CA LEU A 66 -25.91 1.07 -38.68
C LEU A 66 -24.93 1.35 -39.86
N GLY A 67 -23.72 0.78 -39.79
CA GLY A 67 -22.71 0.93 -40.85
C GLY A 67 -21.85 2.20 -40.73
N GLY A 68 -21.94 2.93 -39.64
CA GLY A 68 -21.08 4.08 -39.31
C GLY A 68 -19.80 3.67 -38.61
N ASP A 69 -18.82 4.57 -38.61
CA ASP A 69 -17.60 4.42 -37.81
C ASP A 69 -17.62 5.46 -36.69
N PRO A 70 -17.81 5.08 -35.41
CA PRO A 70 -17.85 6.03 -34.30
C PRO A 70 -16.52 6.75 -34.07
N MET A 71 -15.43 6.31 -34.72
CA MET A 71 -14.12 6.95 -34.66
C MET A 71 -13.89 7.94 -35.79
N ASP A 72 -14.71 7.95 -36.84
CA ASP A 72 -14.58 8.82 -38.04
C ASP A 72 -15.30 10.18 -37.85
N GLY A 73 -15.80 10.51 -36.65
CA GLY A 73 -16.59 11.68 -36.31
C GLY A 73 -15.81 13.00 -36.14
N GLY A 74 -14.72 13.18 -36.81
CA GLY A 74 -13.88 14.37 -36.78
C GLY A 74 -14.06 15.33 -37.94
N ALA A 75 -15.29 15.79 -38.29
CA ALA A 75 -15.53 17.05 -39.03
C ALA A 75 -17.01 17.26 -39.36
N ARG A 76 -17.80 17.82 -38.48
CA ARG A 76 -18.84 18.85 -38.73
C ARG A 76 -19.81 18.97 -37.55
N GLY A 77 -19.67 20.08 -36.83
CA GLY A 77 -20.81 20.78 -36.21
C GLY A 77 -21.21 20.37 -34.80
N GLY A 78 -20.83 21.16 -33.81
CA GLY A 78 -21.70 21.48 -32.66
C GLY A 78 -21.58 20.61 -31.42
N GLY A 79 -20.79 21.07 -30.44
CA GLY A 79 -21.15 21.09 -29.02
C GLY A 79 -21.31 19.76 -28.29
N GLY A 80 -20.35 19.42 -27.49
CA GLY A 80 -20.47 18.44 -26.41
C GLY A 80 -19.47 17.29 -26.51
N ASP A 81 -18.41 17.40 -25.75
CA ASP A 81 -17.45 16.29 -25.58
C ASP A 81 -18.10 15.10 -24.90
N PRO A 82 -18.28 13.94 -25.58
CA PRO A 82 -18.78 12.72 -24.94
C PRO A 82 -17.72 12.00 -24.09
N PHE A 83 -16.51 12.56 -23.93
CA PHE A 83 -15.35 11.82 -23.40
C PHE A 83 -14.96 12.21 -21.96
N SER A 84 -15.75 13.04 -21.24
CA SER A 84 -15.39 13.51 -19.89
C SER A 84 -15.75 12.54 -18.75
N GLY A 85 -16.13 11.30 -19.05
CA GLY A 85 -16.65 10.35 -18.06
C GLY A 85 -15.75 9.16 -17.70
N PHE A 86 -14.57 9.00 -18.31
CA PHE A 86 -13.72 7.85 -18.01
C PHE A 86 -12.32 8.29 -17.56
N GLY A 87 -12.19 8.50 -16.26
CA GLY A 87 -10.92 8.80 -15.61
C GLY A 87 -9.94 7.64 -15.73
N GLY A 88 -8.77 7.93 -16.31
CA GLY A 88 -7.58 7.09 -16.19
C GLY A 88 -6.84 6.73 -17.48
N LEU A 89 -7.51 6.61 -18.65
CA LEU A 89 -6.81 6.33 -19.91
C LEU A 89 -6.69 7.55 -20.84
N GLY A 90 -7.47 8.61 -20.63
CA GLY A 90 -7.39 9.86 -21.36
C GLY A 90 -6.05 10.57 -21.20
N ASP A 91 -5.48 10.54 -19.99
CA ASP A 91 -4.20 11.20 -19.70
C ASP A 91 -3.00 10.55 -20.40
N ILE A 92 -3.04 9.23 -20.62
CA ILE A 92 -1.96 8.50 -21.33
C ILE A 92 -2.09 8.70 -22.85
N MET A 93 -3.31 8.79 -23.37
CA MET A 93 -3.57 9.03 -24.77
C MET A 93 -3.27 10.49 -25.16
N ASP A 94 -3.60 11.48 -24.30
CA ASP A 94 -3.22 12.88 -24.48
C ASP A 94 -1.71 13.12 -24.41
N ALA A 95 -0.98 12.37 -23.57
CA ALA A 95 0.47 12.45 -23.51
C ALA A 95 1.15 11.87 -24.76
N PHE A 96 0.55 10.85 -25.40
CA PHE A 96 1.14 10.19 -26.56
C PHE A 96 0.74 10.83 -27.90
N PHE A 97 -0.50 11.34 -28.03
CA PHE A 97 -0.98 12.00 -29.26
C PHE A 97 -0.83 13.52 -29.23
N GLY A 98 -0.76 14.14 -28.07
CA GLY A 98 -0.53 15.59 -27.92
C GLY A 98 0.86 16.05 -28.35
N ALA A 99 1.83 15.14 -28.43
CA ALA A 99 3.20 15.46 -28.85
C ALA A 99 3.41 15.42 -30.38
N ALA A 100 2.52 14.79 -31.15
CA ALA A 100 2.68 14.57 -32.59
C ALA A 100 1.76 15.42 -33.49
N GLY A 101 0.79 16.14 -32.92
CA GLY A 101 -0.17 16.97 -33.69
C GLY A 101 -0.03 18.44 -33.33
N GLY A 102 0.83 19.17 -34.03
CA GLY A 102 0.89 20.63 -33.96
C GLY A 102 -0.43 21.27 -34.36
N GLY A 103 -1.07 21.98 -33.42
CA GLY A 103 -2.24 22.80 -33.75
C GLY A 103 -2.99 23.32 -32.53
N GLY A 104 -2.72 24.57 -32.14
CA GLY A 104 -3.67 25.44 -31.46
C GLY A 104 -3.95 25.15 -29.99
N GLY A 105 -3.07 25.64 -29.11
CA GLY A 105 -3.34 25.73 -27.68
C GLY A 105 -4.69 26.41 -27.41
N ARG A 106 -5.72 25.62 -27.10
CA ARG A 106 -6.86 26.12 -26.33
C ARG A 106 -6.30 26.50 -24.97
N GLY A 107 -6.20 27.80 -24.71
CA GLY A 107 -5.76 28.30 -23.43
C GLY A 107 -6.50 27.57 -22.30
N ARG A 108 -5.76 26.89 -21.46
CA ARG A 108 -6.30 26.42 -20.17
C ARG A 108 -6.81 27.67 -19.49
N GLY A 109 -8.10 27.73 -19.20
CA GLY A 109 -8.68 28.87 -18.48
C GLY A 109 -7.94 29.16 -17.18
N PRO A 110 -8.27 30.24 -16.48
CA PRO A 110 -7.57 30.64 -15.26
C PRO A 110 -7.58 29.50 -14.24
N ARG A 111 -6.46 29.32 -13.55
CA ARG A 111 -6.35 28.31 -12.48
C ARG A 111 -7.28 28.69 -11.33
N SER A 112 -8.01 27.73 -10.79
CA SER A 112 -8.77 27.97 -9.58
C SER A 112 -7.84 28.33 -8.42
N ARG A 113 -8.20 29.33 -7.61
CA ARG A 113 -7.55 29.61 -6.33
C ARG A 113 -7.82 28.53 -5.31
N VAL A 114 -9.00 27.94 -5.37
CA VAL A 114 -9.39 26.81 -4.51
C VAL A 114 -8.79 25.54 -5.11
N GLN A 115 -7.82 24.98 -4.44
CA GLN A 115 -7.13 23.77 -4.84
C GLN A 115 -7.25 22.72 -3.74
N PRO A 116 -7.28 21.43 -4.07
CA PRO A 116 -7.26 20.39 -3.04
C PRO A 116 -5.95 20.43 -2.24
N GLY A 117 -6.04 20.08 -0.97
CA GLY A 117 -4.92 19.95 -0.09
C GLY A 117 -4.11 18.68 -0.37
N SER A 118 -2.90 18.67 0.14
CA SER A 118 -2.01 17.52 0.03
C SER A 118 -2.35 16.48 1.09
N ASP A 119 -2.16 15.22 0.73
CA ASP A 119 -2.17 14.14 1.72
C ASP A 119 -0.91 14.24 2.60
N ALA A 120 -1.05 13.81 3.84
CA ALA A 120 0.03 13.74 4.80
C ALA A 120 0.28 12.30 5.23
N LEU A 121 1.53 11.95 5.51
CA LEU A 121 1.95 10.66 6.03
C LEU A 121 2.67 10.87 7.35
N ILE A 122 2.28 10.13 8.38
CA ILE A 122 2.97 10.08 9.68
C ILE A 122 3.22 8.62 10.06
N ARG A 123 4.30 8.38 10.81
CA ARG A 123 4.60 7.08 11.39
C ARG A 123 4.18 7.06 12.85
N LEU A 124 3.56 5.95 13.26
CA LEU A 124 3.08 5.72 14.60
C LEU A 124 3.70 4.44 15.14
N GLY A 125 4.60 4.58 16.13
CA GLY A 125 5.16 3.44 16.85
C GLY A 125 4.11 2.81 17.77
N LEU A 126 3.93 1.50 17.67
CA LEU A 126 3.03 0.70 18.50
C LEU A 126 3.77 -0.50 19.05
N THR A 127 3.40 -0.92 20.26
CA THR A 127 3.85 -2.21 20.80
C THR A 127 3.08 -3.36 20.16
N LEU A 128 3.61 -4.57 20.29
CA LEU A 128 2.97 -5.77 19.73
C LEU A 128 1.58 -6.01 20.36
N GLU A 129 1.42 -5.72 21.66
CA GLU A 129 0.16 -5.81 22.38
C GLU A 129 -0.87 -4.80 21.87
N GLU A 130 -0.44 -3.56 21.58
CA GLU A 130 -1.29 -2.54 21.00
C GLU A 130 -1.71 -2.91 19.59
N CYS A 131 -0.81 -3.51 18.81
CA CYS A 131 -1.13 -4.06 17.49
C CYS A 131 -2.14 -5.22 17.60
N ALA A 132 -2.06 -6.02 18.67
CA ALA A 132 -2.93 -7.15 18.87
C ALA A 132 -4.32 -6.75 19.38
N THR A 133 -4.42 -5.80 20.29
CA THR A 133 -5.69 -5.40 20.92
C THR A 133 -6.39 -4.26 20.23
N GLY A 134 -5.63 -3.48 19.42
CA GLY A 134 -6.07 -2.20 18.90
C GLY A 134 -6.01 -1.11 19.96
N VAL A 135 -5.90 0.13 19.52
CA VAL A 135 -5.79 1.29 20.42
C VAL A 135 -6.32 2.56 19.75
N ASP A 136 -6.91 3.44 20.55
CA ASP A 136 -7.22 4.80 20.15
C ASP A 136 -6.06 5.72 20.55
N ARG A 137 -5.34 6.28 19.57
CA ARG A 137 -4.19 7.17 19.81
C ARG A 137 -4.49 8.59 19.37
N GLU A 138 -4.20 9.54 20.26
CA GLU A 138 -4.18 10.95 19.91
C GLU A 138 -2.82 11.33 19.35
N ILE A 139 -2.82 11.86 18.12
CA ILE A 139 -1.63 12.18 17.36
C ILE A 139 -1.62 13.68 17.10
N THR A 140 -0.53 14.34 17.45
CA THR A 140 -0.32 15.76 17.13
C THR A 140 0.27 15.89 15.74
N VAL A 141 -0.47 16.55 14.85
CA VAL A 141 -0.09 16.75 13.44
C VAL A 141 0.16 18.23 13.19
N ASP A 142 1.31 18.55 12.59
CA ASP A 142 1.60 19.90 12.07
C ASP A 142 1.08 19.97 10.63
N THR A 143 0.01 20.70 10.43
CA THR A 143 -0.75 20.71 9.16
C THR A 143 -1.26 22.10 8.81
N ALA A 144 -1.68 22.28 7.57
CA ALA A 144 -2.37 23.49 7.15
C ALA A 144 -3.87 23.37 7.46
N ILE A 145 -4.40 24.35 8.17
CA ILE A 145 -5.84 24.48 8.48
C ILE A 145 -6.44 25.71 7.79
N VAL A 146 -7.75 25.74 7.65
CA VAL A 146 -8.44 26.92 7.14
C VAL A 146 -8.12 28.12 8.02
N CYS A 147 -7.82 29.25 7.41
CA CYS A 147 -7.58 30.50 8.14
C CYS A 147 -8.88 30.96 8.81
N ASP A 148 -8.88 31.10 10.13
CA ASP A 148 -10.06 31.48 10.91
C ASP A 148 -10.56 32.90 10.57
N LEU A 149 -9.63 33.83 10.26
CA LEU A 149 -9.95 35.21 9.99
C LEU A 149 -10.72 35.41 8.66
N CYS A 150 -10.24 34.77 7.57
CA CYS A 150 -10.85 34.91 6.23
C CYS A 150 -11.66 33.69 5.79
N ARG A 151 -11.70 32.62 6.58
CA ARG A 151 -12.44 31.37 6.32
C ARG A 151 -12.15 30.77 4.93
N GLY A 152 -10.89 30.87 4.52
CA GLY A 152 -10.44 30.34 3.22
C GLY A 152 -10.44 31.35 2.07
N ALA A 153 -11.11 32.47 2.19
CA ALA A 153 -11.21 33.47 1.10
C ALA A 153 -9.87 34.11 0.70
N GLY A 154 -8.91 34.16 1.61
CA GLY A 154 -7.62 34.81 1.39
C GLY A 154 -7.66 36.34 1.39
N ALA A 155 -8.82 36.96 1.32
CA ALA A 155 -9.03 38.41 1.32
C ALA A 155 -9.29 38.95 2.73
N ALA A 156 -9.03 40.21 2.97
CA ALA A 156 -9.41 40.89 4.20
C ALA A 156 -10.94 40.96 4.32
N GLU A 157 -11.44 41.07 5.55
CA GLU A 157 -12.86 41.10 5.83
C GLU A 157 -13.55 42.27 5.08
N GLY A 158 -14.66 41.96 4.40
CA GLY A 158 -15.40 42.91 3.57
C GLY A 158 -14.79 43.21 2.19
N THR A 159 -13.65 42.58 1.85
CA THR A 159 -13.05 42.69 0.53
C THR A 159 -13.12 41.35 -0.20
N GLY A 160 -12.88 41.36 -1.51
CA GLY A 160 -12.95 40.16 -2.34
C GLY A 160 -11.85 40.12 -3.39
N THR A 161 -11.94 39.13 -4.28
CA THR A 161 -11.12 39.08 -5.48
C THR A 161 -11.60 40.08 -6.53
N LYS A 162 -10.68 40.62 -7.33
CA LYS A 162 -10.97 41.44 -8.51
C LYS A 162 -10.39 40.80 -9.75
N THR A 163 -11.05 40.92 -10.88
CA THR A 163 -10.51 40.48 -12.16
C THR A 163 -9.17 41.14 -12.43
N CYS A 164 -8.20 40.36 -12.88
CA CYS A 164 -6.86 40.87 -13.18
C CYS A 164 -6.88 41.75 -14.46
N ASP A 165 -6.58 43.04 -14.32
CA ASP A 165 -6.60 44.01 -15.46
C ASP A 165 -5.57 43.62 -16.54
N THR A 166 -4.44 43.01 -16.19
CA THR A 166 -3.36 42.62 -17.11
C THR A 166 -3.77 41.52 -18.10
N CYS A 167 -4.53 40.54 -17.66
CA CYS A 167 -4.97 39.41 -18.51
C CYS A 167 -6.48 39.41 -18.75
N GLY A 168 -7.22 40.38 -18.23
CA GLY A 168 -8.69 40.46 -18.38
C GLY A 168 -9.44 39.24 -17.84
N GLY A 169 -8.85 38.54 -16.83
CA GLY A 169 -9.43 37.31 -16.29
C GLY A 169 -8.94 36.03 -16.95
N ALA A 170 -8.21 36.09 -18.06
CA ALA A 170 -7.74 34.89 -18.79
C ALA A 170 -6.70 34.04 -18.04
N GLY A 171 -6.01 34.62 -17.05
CA GLY A 171 -4.92 33.92 -16.33
C GLY A 171 -3.61 33.87 -17.11
N GLU A 172 -3.62 34.08 -18.41
CA GLU A 172 -2.48 33.96 -19.31
C GLU A 172 -2.26 35.24 -20.10
N VAL A 173 -1.01 35.49 -20.49
CA VAL A 173 -0.65 36.56 -21.43
C VAL A 173 0.06 35.95 -22.63
N GLN A 174 -0.32 36.39 -23.82
CA GLN A 174 0.31 35.94 -25.06
C GLN A 174 1.56 36.75 -25.32
N SER A 175 2.66 36.04 -25.67
CA SER A 175 3.92 36.62 -26.06
C SER A 175 4.27 36.14 -27.47
N VAL A 176 4.40 37.04 -28.41
CA VAL A 176 4.82 36.73 -29.77
C VAL A 176 6.34 36.75 -29.82
N GLN A 177 6.94 35.61 -30.05
CA GLN A 177 8.37 35.47 -30.27
C GLN A 177 8.66 35.30 -31.77
N ARG A 178 9.56 36.13 -32.30
CA ARG A 178 10.02 35.98 -33.68
C ARG A 178 11.15 34.93 -33.72
N SER A 179 10.91 33.85 -34.42
CA SER A 179 11.90 32.80 -34.72
C SER A 179 12.24 32.86 -36.21
N PHE A 180 13.33 32.28 -36.64
CA PHE A 180 13.71 32.18 -38.04
C PHE A 180 12.69 31.34 -38.88
N LEU A 181 11.84 30.56 -38.21
CA LEU A 181 10.74 29.78 -38.79
C LEU A 181 9.39 30.53 -38.79
N GLY A 182 9.35 31.79 -38.35
CA GLY A 182 8.12 32.59 -38.30
C GLY A 182 7.80 33.14 -36.92
N GLN A 183 6.59 33.67 -36.77
CA GLN A 183 6.10 34.17 -35.48
C GLN A 183 5.46 33.03 -34.69
N VAL A 184 6.00 32.75 -33.51
CA VAL A 184 5.43 31.76 -32.57
C VAL A 184 4.73 32.52 -31.45
N VAL A 185 3.42 32.27 -31.28
CA VAL A 185 2.63 32.80 -30.17
C VAL A 185 2.74 31.83 -28.99
N THR A 186 3.37 32.26 -27.91
CA THR A 186 3.53 31.45 -26.70
C THR A 186 2.64 32.03 -25.60
N ALA A 187 1.74 31.25 -25.02
CA ALA A 187 0.99 31.60 -23.85
C ALA A 187 1.81 31.31 -22.58
N ARG A 188 1.84 32.25 -21.66
CA ARG A 188 2.50 32.07 -20.37
C ARG A 188 1.62 32.59 -19.23
N PRO A 189 1.73 32.03 -18.00
CA PRO A 189 0.93 32.53 -16.88
C PRO A 189 1.13 34.03 -16.68
N CYS A 190 0.05 34.74 -16.43
CA CYS A 190 0.08 36.17 -16.20
C CYS A 190 0.95 36.48 -14.96
N PRO A 191 1.95 37.37 -15.08
CA PRO A 191 2.88 37.65 -13.99
C PRO A 191 2.21 38.32 -12.77
N VAL A 192 1.08 39.03 -13.00
CA VAL A 192 0.37 39.73 -11.93
C VAL A 192 -0.51 38.78 -11.12
N CYS A 193 -1.40 38.02 -11.78
CA CYS A 193 -2.30 37.07 -11.09
C CYS A 193 -1.73 35.64 -10.96
N ARG A 194 -0.53 35.37 -11.50
CA ARG A 194 0.12 34.05 -11.46
C ARG A 194 -0.73 32.90 -12.02
N GLY A 195 -1.58 33.21 -12.98
CA GLY A 195 -2.44 32.20 -13.62
C GLY A 195 -3.84 32.11 -13.06
N PHE A 196 -4.17 32.85 -12.00
CA PHE A 196 -5.50 32.76 -11.35
C PHE A 196 -6.59 33.60 -12.06
N GLY A 197 -6.23 34.49 -12.95
CA GLY A 197 -7.21 35.39 -13.60
C GLY A 197 -7.74 36.51 -12.69
N GLU A 198 -7.58 36.37 -11.38
CA GLU A 198 -8.05 37.29 -10.35
C GLU A 198 -6.90 37.69 -9.42
N VAL A 199 -7.00 38.86 -8.83
CA VAL A 199 -6.10 39.41 -7.82
C VAL A 199 -6.83 39.67 -6.52
N ILE A 200 -6.16 39.56 -5.38
CA ILE A 200 -6.66 39.97 -4.06
C ILE A 200 -5.98 41.30 -3.74
N PRO A 201 -6.71 42.45 -3.85
CA PRO A 201 -6.13 43.77 -3.57
C PRO A 201 -5.69 43.88 -2.11
N ASP A 202 -6.52 43.41 -1.20
CA ASP A 202 -6.31 43.46 0.25
C ASP A 202 -6.21 42.04 0.80
N PRO A 203 -5.00 41.46 0.90
CA PRO A 203 -4.84 40.12 1.40
C PRO A 203 -5.11 40.03 2.90
N CYS A 204 -5.64 38.89 3.35
CA CYS A 204 -5.87 38.60 4.75
C CYS A 204 -4.55 38.70 5.53
N ARG A 205 -4.55 39.43 6.64
CA ARG A 205 -3.35 39.70 7.47
C ARG A 205 -2.78 38.44 8.11
N GLN A 206 -3.59 37.42 8.37
CA GLN A 206 -3.19 36.18 9.03
C GLN A 206 -2.56 35.19 8.04
N CYS A 207 -3.15 35.01 6.85
CA CYS A 207 -2.70 34.01 5.88
C CYS A 207 -2.00 34.60 4.65
N GLY A 208 -1.92 35.94 4.53
CA GLY A 208 -1.23 36.60 3.39
C GLY A 208 -1.86 36.33 2.03
N GLY A 209 -3.12 35.91 1.97
CA GLY A 209 -3.80 35.60 0.72
C GLY A 209 -3.93 34.10 0.41
N ASP A 210 -3.30 33.21 1.18
CA ASP A 210 -3.29 31.75 0.93
C ASP A 210 -4.59 31.07 1.36
N GLY A 211 -5.39 31.68 2.23
CA GLY A 211 -6.66 31.12 2.74
C GLY A 211 -6.47 30.04 3.81
N ARG A 212 -5.24 29.65 4.12
CA ARG A 212 -4.88 28.62 5.11
C ARG A 212 -3.69 29.07 5.96
N VAL A 213 -3.54 28.49 7.13
CA VAL A 213 -2.42 28.75 8.07
C VAL A 213 -1.89 27.43 8.61
N ARG A 214 -0.60 27.39 8.94
CA ARG A 214 -0.04 26.22 9.62
C ARG A 214 -0.40 26.25 11.09
N ALA A 215 -0.86 25.11 11.59
CA ALA A 215 -1.20 24.92 12.99
C ALA A 215 -0.98 23.47 13.41
N ARG A 216 -0.73 23.28 14.71
CA ARG A 216 -0.72 21.95 15.32
C ARG A 216 -2.13 21.62 15.76
N ARG A 217 -2.60 20.45 15.39
CA ARG A 217 -3.87 19.92 15.88
C ARG A 217 -3.72 18.47 16.30
N ASN A 218 -4.55 18.07 17.25
CA ASN A 218 -4.66 16.70 17.68
C ASN A 218 -5.71 15.98 16.82
N VAL A 219 -5.35 14.79 16.36
CA VAL A 219 -6.23 13.90 15.61
C VAL A 219 -6.26 12.55 16.30
N THR A 220 -7.44 12.05 16.60
CA THR A 220 -7.59 10.70 17.18
C THR A 220 -7.59 9.67 16.06
N ALA A 221 -6.58 8.79 16.06
CA ALA A 221 -6.50 7.65 15.15
C ALA A 221 -7.01 6.40 15.88
N LYS A 222 -8.04 5.78 15.32
CA LYS A 222 -8.55 4.49 15.79
C LYS A 222 -7.82 3.38 15.07
N ILE A 223 -7.00 2.66 15.80
CA ILE A 223 -6.18 1.57 15.27
C ILE A 223 -6.92 0.26 15.55
N PRO A 224 -7.35 -0.47 14.52
CA PRO A 224 -8.03 -1.75 14.72
C PRO A 224 -7.05 -2.83 15.19
N PRO A 225 -7.53 -3.87 15.91
CA PRO A 225 -6.71 -5.01 16.28
C PRO A 225 -6.26 -5.80 15.05
N GLY A 226 -5.02 -6.31 15.10
CA GLY A 226 -4.41 -7.10 14.03
C GLY A 226 -3.62 -6.29 13.01
N VAL A 227 -3.44 -4.98 13.21
CA VAL A 227 -2.54 -4.18 12.36
C VAL A 227 -1.12 -4.72 12.44
N GLY A 228 -0.35 -4.55 11.36
CA GLY A 228 1.04 -4.98 11.27
C GLY A 228 1.95 -3.86 10.80
N ASP A 229 3.23 -4.14 10.85
CA ASP A 229 4.27 -3.22 10.41
C ASP A 229 4.06 -2.77 8.95
N GLY A 230 4.28 -1.48 8.69
CA GLY A 230 4.10 -0.86 7.37
C GLY A 230 2.64 -0.71 6.92
N MET A 231 1.64 -1.16 7.68
CA MET A 231 0.24 -0.94 7.35
C MET A 231 -0.12 0.53 7.47
N ARG A 232 -0.97 1.02 6.55
CA ARG A 232 -1.42 2.41 6.52
C ARG A 232 -2.90 2.52 6.79
N ILE A 233 -3.24 3.35 7.78
CA ILE A 233 -4.61 3.68 8.14
C ILE A 233 -4.92 5.05 7.56
N ARG A 234 -5.95 5.14 6.72
CA ARG A 234 -6.40 6.38 6.09
C ARG A 234 -7.42 7.09 6.98
N LEU A 235 -7.12 8.30 7.36
CA LEU A 235 -8.02 9.22 8.04
C LEU A 235 -8.49 10.28 7.03
N SER A 236 -9.70 10.08 6.48
CA SER A 236 -10.21 10.93 5.41
C SER A 236 -10.41 12.37 5.85
N GLY A 237 -9.95 13.33 5.04
CA GLY A 237 -10.07 14.75 5.28
C GLY A 237 -9.24 15.27 6.45
N GLN A 238 -8.28 14.48 6.97
CA GLN A 238 -7.41 14.86 8.07
C GLN A 238 -6.01 15.31 7.61
N GLY A 239 -5.78 15.45 6.31
CA GLY A 239 -4.56 15.98 5.72
C GLY A 239 -4.48 17.50 5.74
N GLU A 240 -3.65 18.08 4.88
CA GLU A 240 -3.53 19.54 4.75
C GLU A 240 -4.73 20.12 4.03
N VAL A 241 -5.20 21.28 4.51
CA VAL A 241 -6.18 22.09 3.79
C VAL A 241 -5.53 22.72 2.57
N GLY A 242 -6.22 22.71 1.44
CA GLY A 242 -5.72 23.27 0.20
C GLY A 242 -5.69 24.80 0.18
N PRO A 243 -4.88 25.38 -0.72
CA PRO A 243 -4.89 26.82 -0.96
C PRO A 243 -6.28 27.32 -1.29
N GLY A 244 -6.58 28.57 -0.90
CA GLY A 244 -7.91 29.16 -1.12
C GLY A 244 -9.03 28.51 -0.32
N GLY A 245 -8.70 27.84 0.80
CA GLY A 245 -9.67 27.11 1.62
C GLY A 245 -10.22 25.86 0.93
N GLY A 246 -9.45 25.27 0.03
CA GLY A 246 -9.83 24.05 -0.68
C GLY A 246 -9.99 22.85 0.26
N PRO A 247 -10.60 21.75 -0.23
CA PRO A 247 -10.83 20.57 0.59
C PRO A 247 -9.51 20.03 1.13
N ALA A 248 -9.54 19.53 2.36
CA ALA A 248 -8.37 18.90 2.96
C ALA A 248 -8.07 17.57 2.26
N GLY A 249 -6.79 17.25 2.12
CA GLY A 249 -6.35 15.91 1.77
C GLY A 249 -6.57 14.90 2.88
N ASP A 250 -6.02 13.71 2.77
CA ASP A 250 -6.13 12.64 3.73
C ASP A 250 -4.85 12.55 4.59
N LEU A 251 -5.00 12.02 5.79
CA LEU A 251 -3.87 11.69 6.65
C LEU A 251 -3.70 10.18 6.66
N TYR A 252 -2.52 9.71 6.27
CA TYR A 252 -2.12 8.32 6.36
C TYR A 252 -1.27 8.11 7.60
N VAL A 253 -1.69 7.19 8.45
CA VAL A 253 -0.94 6.75 9.63
C VAL A 253 -0.30 5.42 9.28
N GLU A 254 1.03 5.41 9.09
CA GLU A 254 1.83 4.20 8.86
C GLU A 254 2.23 3.62 10.20
N ILE A 255 1.91 2.36 10.42
CA ILE A 255 2.23 1.64 11.65
C ILE A 255 3.70 1.21 11.61
N ASP A 256 4.39 1.43 12.72
CA ASP A 256 5.76 1.01 12.97
C ASP A 256 5.72 0.11 14.22
N GLU A 257 5.76 -1.23 14.00
CA GLU A 257 5.63 -2.22 15.06
C GLU A 257 6.96 -2.37 15.80
N ALA A 258 6.97 -2.07 17.09
CA ALA A 258 8.14 -2.23 17.93
C ALA A 258 8.46 -3.72 18.15
N PRO A 259 9.75 -4.12 18.12
CA PRO A 259 10.15 -5.48 18.47
C PRO A 259 9.74 -5.82 19.90
N HIS A 260 9.23 -7.05 20.11
CA HIS A 260 8.86 -7.55 21.41
C HIS A 260 9.98 -8.43 22.01
N GLU A 261 10.12 -8.41 23.34
CA GLU A 261 11.22 -9.13 24.03
C GLU A 261 11.08 -10.67 23.94
N VAL A 262 9.86 -11.16 23.95
CA VAL A 262 9.55 -12.61 24.01
C VAL A 262 9.03 -13.14 22.68
N PHE A 263 8.16 -12.39 22.04
CA PHE A 263 7.43 -12.85 20.85
C PHE A 263 8.01 -12.27 19.57
N VAL A 264 8.13 -13.12 18.55
CA VAL A 264 8.47 -12.73 17.18
C VAL A 264 7.26 -12.98 16.31
N ARG A 265 6.77 -11.93 15.65
CA ARG A 265 5.62 -12.02 14.77
C ARG A 265 6.03 -12.48 13.36
N GLN A 266 5.30 -13.44 12.80
CA GLN A 266 5.40 -13.85 11.40
C GLN A 266 3.98 -13.84 10.78
N GLY A 267 3.63 -12.75 10.11
CA GLY A 267 2.29 -12.56 9.59
C GLY A 267 1.26 -12.44 10.70
N ASN A 268 0.39 -13.45 10.86
CA ASN A 268 -0.57 -13.51 11.96
C ASN A 268 -0.17 -14.47 13.07
N ASP A 269 0.90 -15.22 12.88
CA ASP A 269 1.37 -16.16 13.88
C ASP A 269 2.46 -15.53 14.75
N LEU A 270 2.57 -16.01 15.97
CA LEU A 270 3.56 -15.59 16.95
C LEU A 270 4.50 -16.75 17.23
N HIS A 271 5.78 -16.47 17.40
CA HIS A 271 6.80 -17.43 17.77
C HIS A 271 7.47 -17.00 19.07
N CYS A 272 7.69 -17.94 19.98
CA CYS A 272 8.48 -17.71 21.19
C CYS A 272 9.37 -18.89 21.51
N ASN A 273 10.49 -18.64 22.19
CA ASN A 273 11.35 -19.67 22.74
C ASN A 273 11.00 -19.90 24.21
N PHE A 274 10.66 -21.12 24.54
CA PHE A 274 10.31 -21.52 25.91
C PHE A 274 11.33 -22.48 26.47
N ARG A 275 11.99 -22.05 27.57
CA ARG A 275 13.07 -22.82 28.20
C ARG A 275 12.54 -23.72 29.28
N ILE A 276 12.82 -25.03 29.16
CA ILE A 276 12.45 -26.01 30.17
C ILE A 276 13.70 -26.78 30.67
N PRO A 277 13.73 -27.17 31.95
CA PRO A 277 14.77 -28.06 32.44
C PRO A 277 14.75 -29.42 31.74
N MET A 278 15.91 -30.07 31.59
CA MET A 278 15.99 -31.40 31.01
C MET A 278 15.15 -32.45 31.75
N THR A 279 14.94 -32.27 33.06
CA THR A 279 14.09 -33.14 33.87
C THR A 279 12.62 -33.03 33.50
N THR A 280 12.14 -31.79 33.26
CA THR A 280 10.80 -31.53 32.74
C THR A 280 10.62 -32.12 31.33
N ALA A 281 11.63 -31.95 30.46
CA ALA A 281 11.58 -32.53 29.12
C ALA A 281 11.55 -34.08 29.13
N ALA A 282 12.25 -34.70 30.08
CA ALA A 282 12.30 -36.16 30.20
C ALA A 282 11.01 -36.74 30.84
N LEU A 283 10.48 -36.11 31.87
CA LEU A 283 9.38 -36.65 32.70
C LEU A 283 8.01 -36.18 32.23
N GLY A 284 7.96 -35.09 31.46
CA GLY A 284 6.73 -34.34 31.14
C GLY A 284 6.27 -33.50 32.30
N ALA A 285 5.53 -32.45 32.04
CA ALA A 285 4.86 -31.62 33.03
C ALA A 285 3.89 -30.66 32.34
N THR A 286 2.89 -30.18 33.06
CA THR A 286 2.09 -29.01 32.66
C THR A 286 2.74 -27.76 33.23
N VAL A 287 3.07 -26.79 32.37
CA VAL A 287 3.76 -25.55 32.74
C VAL A 287 3.00 -24.33 32.29
N PRO A 288 2.91 -23.27 33.09
CA PRO A 288 2.26 -22.04 32.66
C PRO A 288 3.14 -21.30 31.65
N ILE A 289 2.53 -20.83 30.56
CA ILE A 289 3.13 -19.94 29.59
C ILE A 289 2.27 -18.69 29.43
N GLU A 290 2.89 -17.52 29.48
CA GLU A 290 2.20 -16.27 29.24
C GLU A 290 1.95 -16.09 27.73
N THR A 291 0.72 -15.78 27.36
CA THR A 291 0.34 -15.47 25.98
C THR A 291 0.18 -13.96 25.82
N LEU A 292 0.35 -13.45 24.60
CA LEU A 292 0.34 -12.00 24.33
C LEU A 292 -0.98 -11.31 24.72
N ILE A 293 -2.13 -12.01 24.58
CA ILE A 293 -3.46 -11.40 24.72
C ILE A 293 -4.27 -12.03 25.87
N ASP A 294 -4.20 -13.37 26.00
CA ASP A 294 -5.13 -14.12 26.86
C ASP A 294 -4.56 -14.40 28.26
N GLY A 295 -3.35 -13.89 28.58
CA GLY A 295 -2.67 -14.18 29.85
C GLY A 295 -2.09 -15.59 29.89
N ASP A 296 -2.04 -16.19 31.09
CA ASP A 296 -1.45 -17.48 31.31
C ASP A 296 -2.24 -18.62 30.67
N TYR A 297 -1.52 -19.54 30.05
CA TYR A 297 -2.03 -20.76 29.45
C TYR A 297 -1.24 -21.96 29.95
N GLU A 298 -1.90 -23.05 30.28
CA GLU A 298 -1.26 -24.28 30.71
C GLU A 298 -0.77 -25.06 29.48
N LEU A 299 0.56 -25.18 29.34
CA LEU A 299 1.21 -25.89 28.27
C LEU A 299 1.63 -27.28 28.74
N ASP A 300 1.11 -28.29 28.09
CA ASP A 300 1.47 -29.70 28.39
C ASP A 300 2.73 -30.08 27.63
N ILE A 301 3.77 -30.45 28.37
CA ILE A 301 5.03 -30.97 27.85
C ILE A 301 4.99 -32.51 27.96
N GLU A 302 4.99 -33.20 26.83
CA GLU A 302 4.98 -34.66 26.79
C GLU A 302 6.33 -35.23 27.29
N PRO A 303 6.31 -36.39 27.99
CA PRO A 303 7.55 -37.06 28.38
C PRO A 303 8.42 -37.40 27.17
N GLY A 304 9.71 -37.06 27.27
CA GLY A 304 10.66 -37.31 26.18
C GLY A 304 10.70 -36.19 25.12
N THR A 305 10.14 -35.03 25.40
CA THR A 305 10.24 -33.85 24.52
C THR A 305 11.69 -33.51 24.23
N GLN A 306 12.00 -33.33 22.95
CA GLN A 306 13.37 -33.05 22.47
C GLN A 306 13.58 -31.52 22.31
N PRO A 307 14.86 -31.06 22.35
CA PRO A 307 15.19 -29.69 21.96
C PRO A 307 14.70 -29.36 20.56
N ALA A 308 14.26 -28.11 20.35
CA ALA A 308 13.70 -27.62 19.10
C ALA A 308 12.34 -28.28 18.70
N THR A 309 11.68 -28.99 19.62
CA THR A 309 10.28 -29.38 19.42
C THR A 309 9.43 -28.13 19.37
N GLU A 310 8.52 -28.09 18.42
CA GLU A 310 7.56 -27.01 18.24
C GLU A 310 6.18 -27.46 18.73
N LEU A 311 5.61 -26.70 19.65
CA LEU A 311 4.26 -26.89 20.14
C LEU A 311 3.38 -25.74 19.62
N VAL A 312 2.24 -26.05 19.02
CA VAL A 312 1.36 -25.06 18.41
C VAL A 312 0.12 -24.85 19.26
N LEU A 313 -0.05 -23.63 19.74
CA LEU A 313 -1.25 -23.22 20.47
C LEU A 313 -2.19 -22.50 19.48
N THR A 314 -3.25 -23.22 19.09
CA THR A 314 -4.21 -22.72 18.08
C THR A 314 -4.94 -21.48 18.56
N ALA A 315 -5.08 -20.49 17.66
CA ALA A 315 -5.78 -19.23 17.89
C ALA A 315 -5.20 -18.38 19.05
N LYS A 316 -3.89 -18.54 19.37
CA LYS A 316 -3.18 -17.73 20.37
C LYS A 316 -2.21 -16.71 19.75
N GLY A 317 -2.22 -16.57 18.42
CA GLY A 317 -1.45 -15.56 17.68
C GLY A 317 -2.20 -14.23 17.54
N MET A 318 -1.76 -13.43 16.54
CA MET A 318 -2.31 -12.10 16.23
C MET A 318 -3.70 -12.21 15.58
N PRO A 319 -4.59 -11.22 15.80
CA PRO A 319 -5.85 -11.13 15.10
C PRO A 319 -5.65 -10.98 13.59
N ARG A 320 -6.47 -11.66 12.81
CA ARG A 320 -6.45 -11.58 11.34
C ARG A 320 -7.33 -10.44 10.86
N LEU A 321 -6.70 -9.31 10.54
CA LEU A 321 -7.39 -8.13 10.03
C LEU A 321 -7.62 -8.26 8.52
N ARG A 322 -8.89 -8.24 8.09
CA ARG A 322 -9.26 -8.21 6.67
C ARG A 322 -9.21 -6.79 6.10
N SER A 323 -9.09 -6.67 4.78
CA SER A 323 -9.14 -5.37 4.07
C SER A 323 -10.42 -4.57 4.33
N SER A 324 -11.49 -5.23 4.79
CA SER A 324 -12.74 -4.58 5.21
C SER A 324 -12.66 -3.92 6.60
N GLY A 325 -11.53 -4.03 7.32
CA GLY A 325 -11.37 -3.54 8.68
C GLY A 325 -11.97 -4.47 9.75
N ARG A 326 -12.45 -5.67 9.38
CA ARG A 326 -13.01 -6.65 10.32
C ARG A 326 -11.96 -7.68 10.70
N VAL A 327 -11.98 -8.09 11.96
CA VAL A 327 -11.17 -9.21 12.46
C VAL A 327 -11.89 -10.52 12.18
N ASP A 328 -11.18 -11.50 11.66
CA ASP A 328 -11.69 -12.83 11.33
C ASP A 328 -10.73 -13.91 11.88
N GLY A 329 -10.96 -14.26 13.15
CA GLY A 329 -10.14 -15.22 13.84
C GLY A 329 -8.76 -14.67 14.22
N ARG A 330 -7.87 -15.59 14.64
CA ARG A 330 -6.51 -15.31 15.08
C ARG A 330 -5.56 -16.30 14.43
N GLY A 331 -4.28 -15.95 14.37
CA GLY A 331 -3.18 -16.86 14.08
C GLY A 331 -2.86 -17.77 15.26
N ASP A 332 -1.82 -18.53 15.14
CA ASP A 332 -1.37 -19.50 16.14
C ASP A 332 -0.13 -19.00 16.88
N LEU A 333 0.13 -19.54 18.08
CA LEU A 333 1.37 -19.30 18.81
C LEU A 333 2.23 -20.56 18.72
N HIS A 334 3.39 -20.40 18.13
CA HIS A 334 4.41 -21.44 17.96
C HIS A 334 5.43 -21.34 19.08
N VAL A 335 5.42 -22.33 19.97
CA VAL A 335 6.31 -22.41 21.13
C VAL A 335 7.45 -23.34 20.82
N HIS A 336 8.66 -22.78 20.65
CA HIS A 336 9.87 -23.55 20.40
C HIS A 336 10.52 -23.94 21.72
N ILE A 337 10.58 -25.24 21.97
CA ILE A 337 11.13 -25.78 23.23
C ILE A 337 12.65 -25.74 23.19
N ASP A 338 13.24 -25.06 24.18
CA ASP A 338 14.68 -25.02 24.42
C ASP A 338 14.95 -25.78 25.73
N VAL A 339 15.62 -26.96 25.62
CA VAL A 339 15.90 -27.80 26.78
C VAL A 339 17.22 -27.39 27.41
N VAL A 340 17.14 -26.93 28.65
CA VAL A 340 18.30 -26.48 29.42
C VAL A 340 18.89 -27.58 30.24
N VAL A 341 20.17 -27.88 29.96
CA VAL A 341 20.98 -28.82 30.74
C VAL A 341 21.69 -28.02 31.86
N PRO A 342 21.62 -28.47 33.11
CA PRO A 342 22.28 -27.79 34.23
C PRO A 342 23.79 -27.76 34.04
N THR A 343 24.38 -26.56 34.14
CA THR A 343 25.86 -26.40 34.00
C THR A 343 26.63 -26.59 35.31
N LYS A 344 25.93 -26.46 36.46
CA LYS A 344 26.51 -26.67 37.80
C LYS A 344 25.72 -27.77 38.50
N LEU A 345 26.41 -28.77 38.93
CA LEU A 345 25.85 -29.90 39.67
C LEU A 345 26.62 -30.04 41.00
N ASP A 346 25.88 -30.24 42.08
CA ASP A 346 26.48 -30.74 43.32
C ASP A 346 26.80 -32.25 43.21
N ASP A 347 27.49 -32.81 44.24
CA ASP A 347 27.93 -34.18 44.18
C ASP A 347 26.76 -35.18 44.14
N ALA A 348 25.68 -34.91 44.90
CA ALA A 348 24.49 -35.73 44.94
C ALA A 348 23.74 -35.74 43.56
N GLN A 349 23.62 -34.60 42.94
CA GLN A 349 23.02 -34.48 41.61
C GLN A 349 23.86 -35.20 40.54
N ARG A 350 25.17 -35.09 40.67
CA ARG A 350 26.10 -35.82 39.79
C ARG A 350 25.93 -37.32 39.91
N ASP A 351 25.89 -37.84 41.13
CA ASP A 351 25.74 -39.28 41.41
C ASP A 351 24.42 -39.81 40.82
N LEU A 352 23.29 -39.06 40.97
CA LEU A 352 22.02 -39.46 40.41
C LEU A 352 22.07 -39.51 38.87
N LEU A 353 22.74 -38.56 38.23
CA LEU A 353 22.90 -38.58 36.77
C LEU A 353 23.79 -39.72 36.29
N VAL A 354 24.83 -40.06 37.02
CA VAL A 354 25.69 -41.20 36.73
C VAL A 354 24.92 -42.51 36.87
N GLU A 355 24.12 -42.65 37.94
CA GLU A 355 23.26 -43.81 38.14
C GLU A 355 22.25 -43.97 36.99
N LEU A 356 21.57 -42.86 36.58
CA LEU A 356 20.65 -42.86 35.44
C LEU A 356 21.35 -43.31 34.15
N ALA A 357 22.55 -42.79 33.87
CA ALA A 357 23.32 -43.16 32.68
C ALA A 357 23.69 -44.65 32.68
N GLN A 358 24.09 -45.19 33.85
CA GLN A 358 24.38 -46.62 34.00
C GLN A 358 23.15 -47.50 33.75
N GLN A 359 21.99 -47.13 34.31
CA GLN A 359 20.72 -47.84 34.07
C GLN A 359 20.29 -47.82 32.61
N ARG A 360 20.63 -46.76 31.87
CA ARG A 360 20.37 -46.62 30.42
C ARG A 360 21.44 -47.32 29.55
N GLY A 361 22.51 -47.84 30.13
CA GLY A 361 23.61 -48.42 29.39
C GLY A 361 24.43 -47.41 28.59
N GLU A 362 24.48 -46.17 29.03
CA GLU A 362 25.25 -45.11 28.39
C GLU A 362 26.68 -45.11 28.96
N ASP A 363 27.69 -45.17 28.09
CA ASP A 363 29.11 -45.06 28.51
C ASP A 363 29.37 -43.61 28.97
N VAL A 364 29.40 -43.36 30.27
CA VAL A 364 29.84 -42.09 30.82
C VAL A 364 31.37 -42.14 30.94
N PRO A 365 32.13 -41.41 30.11
CA PRO A 365 33.57 -41.34 30.29
C PRO A 365 33.87 -40.78 31.69
N SER A 366 34.59 -41.50 32.53
CA SER A 366 35.04 -40.97 33.81
C SER A 366 35.82 -39.69 33.54
N LEU A 367 35.29 -38.55 34.02
CA LEU A 367 36.01 -37.28 34.04
C LEU A 367 37.16 -37.45 35.06
N SER A 368 38.27 -38.04 34.63
CA SER A 368 39.48 -38.04 35.40
C SER A 368 39.94 -36.60 35.60
N SER A 369 40.06 -36.17 36.85
CA SER A 369 40.51 -34.86 37.31
C SER A 369 42.03 -34.65 37.06
N ASN A 370 42.55 -35.01 35.87
CA ASN A 370 43.93 -34.65 35.50
C ASN A 370 44.06 -34.56 33.98
N GLY A 371 44.54 -33.38 33.57
CA GLY A 371 44.75 -32.97 32.18
C GLY A 371 45.51 -34.01 31.35
N SER A 372 44.77 -34.72 30.52
CA SER A 372 45.32 -35.48 29.42
C SER A 372 44.40 -35.29 28.20
N LYS A 373 45.02 -34.92 27.10
CA LYS A 373 44.45 -34.53 25.80
C LYS A 373 43.25 -35.36 25.34
N PRO A 374 42.22 -34.75 24.73
CA PRO A 374 41.10 -35.51 24.19
C PRO A 374 41.56 -36.31 22.97
N GLY A 375 41.67 -37.61 23.11
CA GLY A 375 41.74 -38.57 22.02
C GLY A 375 40.33 -38.67 21.41
N GLY A 376 40.23 -38.37 20.13
CA GLY A 376 39.04 -38.12 19.35
C GLY A 376 37.85 -39.06 19.52
N LEU A 377 36.77 -38.54 20.04
CA LEU A 377 35.43 -39.12 20.05
C LEU A 377 34.79 -39.26 18.65
N PHE A 378 35.41 -38.70 17.65
CA PHE A 378 34.88 -38.69 16.27
C PHE A 378 35.30 -39.89 15.41
N SER A 379 36.12 -40.82 15.91
CA SER A 379 36.59 -42.00 15.13
C SER A 379 35.59 -43.15 15.05
N LYS A 380 34.57 -43.20 15.92
CA LYS A 380 33.61 -44.33 15.95
C LYS A 380 32.27 -44.06 15.23
N LEU A 381 32.03 -42.85 14.73
CA LEU A 381 30.81 -42.50 13.97
C LEU A 381 30.92 -42.77 12.45
N ARG A 382 32.04 -43.29 11.96
CA ARG A 382 32.31 -43.43 10.52
C ARG A 382 32.06 -44.82 9.92
N THR A 383 31.56 -45.78 10.68
CA THR A 383 31.39 -47.15 10.19
C THR A 383 30.02 -47.77 10.43
N LYS A 384 28.91 -47.04 10.19
CA LYS A 384 27.59 -47.68 10.08
C LYS A 384 26.69 -46.98 9.08
N ASN A 385 27.17 -46.82 7.85
CA ASN A 385 26.27 -46.56 6.70
C ASN A 385 26.86 -47.32 5.49
N HIS A 386 26.68 -48.63 5.47
CA HIS A 386 26.64 -49.49 4.29
C HIS A 386 26.02 -50.82 4.69
N ARG A 387 24.69 -50.87 4.54
CA ARG A 387 23.96 -52.01 3.93
C ARG A 387 22.50 -51.65 3.84
#